data_8827e67ef43fe158a4de33ec1267a1da
#
_entry.id   8827e67ef43fe158a4de33ec1267a1da
#
_cell.length_a   1.000
_cell.length_b   1.000
_cell.length_c   1.000
_cell.angle_alpha   90.00
_cell.angle_beta   90.00
_cell.angle_gamma   90.00
#
_symmetry.space_group_name_H-M   'P 1'
#
loop_
_entity.id
_entity.type
_entity.pdbx_description
1 polymer ?
#
loop_
_entity_poly.entity_id
_entity_poly.type
_entity_poly.pdbx_seq_one_letter_code
_entity_poly.pdbx_strand_id
1 'polypeptide(L)'
;MSKFLALYRGPATPPGEMDPADVQKVMAQWHTWMENAGSALVDPGEPCGARTALKDDGSTAEPSDQNGYSIVEAADLAAATGLFEKHPFLSEGKGRFAVEIFELIPM
;
A
#
# COMPACT_ATOMS: atom_id res chain seq x y z
N MET A 1 -4.16 20.97 1.65
CA MET A 1 -4.51 19.55 1.79
C MET A 1 -3.40 18.80 2.54
N SER A 2 -3.77 17.76 3.26
CA SER A 2 -2.82 16.93 3.98
C SER A 2 -2.34 15.77 3.11
N LYS A 3 -1.13 15.28 3.41
CA LYS A 3 -0.61 14.06 2.81
C LYS A 3 -0.93 12.87 3.71
N PHE A 4 -1.14 11.73 3.09
CA PHE A 4 -1.47 10.49 3.78
C PHE A 4 -0.57 9.37 3.28
N LEU A 5 -0.01 8.61 4.22
CA LEU A 5 0.78 7.43 3.91
C LEU A 5 -0.13 6.21 3.91
N ALA A 6 -0.16 5.49 2.81
CA ALA A 6 -0.87 4.22 2.71
C ALA A 6 0.15 3.08 2.74
N LEU A 7 -0.07 2.13 3.63
CA LEU A 7 0.76 0.93 3.76
C LEU A 7 -0.05 -0.29 3.32
N TYR A 8 0.48 -1.04 2.37
CA TYR A 8 -0.17 -2.25 1.85
C TYR A 8 0.27 -3.44 2.67
N ARG A 9 -0.67 -4.05 3.38
CA ARG A 9 -0.39 -5.09 4.35
C ARG A 9 -1.11 -6.38 4.00
N GLY A 10 -0.40 -7.51 4.14
CA GLY A 10 -0.98 -8.82 3.89
C GLY A 10 0.07 -9.86 3.56
N PRO A 11 -0.34 -11.14 3.37
CA PRO A 11 0.61 -12.17 3.00
C PRO A 11 1.19 -11.92 1.62
N ALA A 12 2.53 -12.00 1.51
CA ALA A 12 3.22 -11.87 0.23
C ALA A 12 3.04 -13.15 -0.59
N THR A 13 2.80 -12.99 -1.90
CA THR A 13 2.81 -14.13 -2.82
C THR A 13 4.26 -14.47 -3.13
N PRO A 14 4.74 -15.72 -2.87
CA PRO A 14 6.11 -16.09 -3.19
C PRO A 14 6.40 -15.94 -4.69
N PRO A 15 7.64 -15.55 -5.05
CA PRO A 15 8.03 -15.46 -6.45
C PRO A 15 7.81 -16.78 -7.16
N GLY A 16 7.19 -16.75 -8.34
CA GLY A 16 6.95 -17.92 -9.18
C GLY A 16 5.63 -18.63 -8.94
N GLU A 17 4.86 -18.27 -7.90
CA GLU A 17 3.52 -18.83 -7.67
C GLU A 17 2.44 -18.10 -8.45
N MET A 18 2.74 -16.95 -9.04
CA MET A 18 1.79 -16.16 -9.79
C MET A 18 1.97 -16.40 -11.28
N ASP A 19 0.87 -16.75 -11.97
CA ASP A 19 0.87 -16.89 -13.43
C ASP A 19 1.26 -15.55 -14.07
N PRO A 20 2.13 -15.53 -15.10
CA PRO A 20 2.50 -14.27 -15.78
C PRO A 20 1.30 -13.47 -16.30
N ALA A 21 0.25 -14.14 -16.76
CA ALA A 21 -0.98 -13.47 -17.21
C ALA A 21 -1.67 -12.75 -16.06
N ASP A 22 -1.69 -13.36 -14.86
CA ASP A 22 -2.28 -12.73 -13.68
C ASP A 22 -1.43 -11.55 -13.19
N VAL A 23 -0.11 -11.64 -13.29
CA VAL A 23 0.79 -10.53 -12.97
C VAL A 23 0.50 -9.33 -13.87
N GLN A 24 0.36 -9.55 -15.18
CA GLN A 24 0.05 -8.48 -16.12
C GLN A 24 -1.32 -7.85 -15.83
N LYS A 25 -2.31 -8.66 -15.46
CA LYS A 25 -3.65 -8.18 -15.11
C LYS A 25 -3.62 -7.31 -13.86
N VAL A 26 -2.88 -7.73 -12.83
CA VAL A 26 -2.73 -6.96 -11.60
C VAL A 26 -2.03 -5.64 -11.88
N MET A 27 -0.96 -5.64 -12.67
CA MET A 27 -0.23 -4.42 -13.04
C MET A 27 -1.12 -3.45 -13.82
N ALA A 28 -1.96 -3.96 -14.72
CA ALA A 28 -2.92 -3.12 -15.45
C ALA A 28 -3.95 -2.50 -14.51
N GLN A 29 -4.42 -3.23 -13.51
CA GLN A 29 -5.36 -2.73 -12.50
C GLN A 29 -4.72 -1.62 -11.65
N TRP A 30 -3.45 -1.79 -11.26
CA TRP A 30 -2.69 -0.77 -10.53
C TRP A 30 -2.53 0.50 -11.38
N HIS A 31 -2.24 0.34 -12.66
CA HIS A 31 -2.10 1.46 -13.60
C HIS A 31 -3.41 2.24 -13.69
N THR A 32 -4.53 1.54 -13.81
CA THR A 32 -5.86 2.17 -13.85
C THR A 32 -6.14 2.93 -12.57
N TRP A 33 -5.81 2.33 -11.41
CA TRP A 33 -5.97 3.00 -10.12
C TRP A 33 -5.15 4.28 -10.04
N MET A 34 -3.88 4.24 -10.49
CA MET A 34 -3.00 5.42 -10.51
C MET A 34 -3.56 6.53 -11.40
N GLU A 35 -4.07 6.18 -12.58
CA GLU A 35 -4.69 7.15 -13.47
C GLU A 35 -5.91 7.79 -12.84
N ASN A 36 -6.75 7.00 -12.18
CA ASN A 36 -7.96 7.51 -11.51
C ASN A 36 -7.63 8.38 -10.31
N ALA A 37 -6.58 8.08 -9.58
CA ALA A 37 -6.12 8.92 -8.47
C ALA A 37 -5.56 10.26 -8.98
N GLY A 38 -4.94 10.26 -10.16
CA GLY A 38 -4.47 11.47 -10.83
C GLY A 38 -3.55 12.31 -9.97
N SER A 39 -3.85 13.60 -9.85
CA SER A 39 -3.03 14.54 -9.08
C SER A 39 -3.06 14.32 -7.57
N ALA A 40 -4.01 13.53 -7.06
CA ALA A 40 -4.03 13.15 -5.65
C ALA A 40 -2.88 12.19 -5.30
N LEU A 41 -2.36 11.45 -6.28
CA LEU A 41 -1.23 10.55 -6.05
C LEU A 41 0.08 11.34 -6.06
N VAL A 42 0.69 11.50 -4.89
CA VAL A 42 1.95 12.24 -4.71
C VAL A 42 3.13 11.32 -5.04
N ASP A 43 3.09 10.10 -4.54
CA ASP A 43 4.15 9.10 -4.74
C ASP A 43 3.49 7.72 -4.84
N PRO A 44 3.61 7.03 -5.97
CA PRO A 44 3.06 5.67 -6.09
C PRO A 44 3.76 4.67 -5.19
N GLY A 45 4.96 5.00 -4.71
CA GLY A 45 5.74 4.14 -3.82
C GLY A 45 6.41 2.99 -4.52
N GLU A 46 6.94 2.09 -3.72
CA GLU A 46 7.65 0.91 -4.19
C GLU A 46 7.33 -0.29 -3.32
N PRO A 47 7.47 -1.52 -3.85
CA PRO A 47 7.34 -2.72 -3.03
C PRO A 47 8.42 -2.77 -1.95
N CYS A 48 8.06 -3.28 -0.79
CA CYS A 48 9.00 -3.50 0.31
C CYS A 48 9.74 -4.83 0.13
N GLY A 49 11.06 -4.79 0.26
CA GLY A 49 11.90 -5.98 0.18
C GLY A 49 12.37 -6.47 1.55
N ALA A 50 13.67 -6.74 1.65
CA ALA A 50 14.30 -7.21 2.89
C ALA A 50 14.00 -6.26 4.05
N ARG A 51 13.77 -6.82 5.22
CA ARG A 51 13.26 -6.04 6.36
C ARG A 51 13.80 -6.53 7.69
N THR A 52 13.82 -5.63 8.64
CA THR A 52 14.15 -5.93 10.03
C THR A 52 13.43 -4.93 10.93
N ALA A 53 13.31 -5.26 12.19
CA ALA A 53 12.78 -4.33 13.19
C ALA A 53 13.70 -4.30 14.39
N LEU A 54 13.98 -3.10 14.88
CA LEU A 54 14.78 -2.88 16.09
C LEU A 54 13.89 -2.32 17.18
N LYS A 55 14.05 -2.88 18.39
CA LYS A 55 13.39 -2.33 19.56
C LYS A 55 14.28 -1.27 20.22
N ASP A 56 13.70 -0.47 21.09
CA ASP A 56 14.40 0.60 21.82
C ASP A 56 15.41 0.07 22.86
N ASP A 57 15.34 -1.22 23.19
CA ASP A 57 16.32 -1.86 24.06
C ASP A 57 17.51 -2.48 23.30
N GLY A 58 17.55 -2.30 21.96
CA GLY A 58 18.59 -2.83 21.09
C GLY A 58 18.36 -4.24 20.58
N SER A 59 17.28 -4.91 21.02
CA SER A 59 16.93 -6.24 20.50
C SER A 59 16.18 -6.13 19.18
N THR A 60 16.05 -7.25 18.48
CA THR A 60 15.28 -7.31 17.23
C THR A 60 13.86 -7.79 17.48
N ALA A 61 12.95 -7.41 16.60
CA ALA A 61 11.56 -7.84 16.61
C ALA A 61 11.19 -8.41 15.24
N GLU A 62 10.09 -9.14 15.20
CA GLU A 62 9.50 -9.58 13.94
C GLU A 62 8.91 -8.38 13.21
N PRO A 63 9.37 -8.06 11.99
CA PRO A 63 8.79 -6.95 11.24
C PRO A 63 7.38 -7.27 10.78
N SER A 64 6.56 -6.24 10.60
CA SER A 64 5.21 -6.40 10.10
C SER A 64 5.21 -6.78 8.60
N ASP A 65 4.09 -7.34 8.13
CA ASP A 65 3.93 -7.85 6.77
C ASP A 65 3.55 -6.75 5.76
N GLN A 66 4.29 -5.65 5.76
CA GLN A 66 4.11 -4.56 4.82
C GLN A 66 4.66 -4.96 3.45
N ASN A 67 3.85 -4.77 2.39
CA ASN A 67 4.23 -5.13 1.03
C ASN A 67 4.66 -3.93 0.18
N GLY A 68 4.34 -2.73 0.61
CA GLY A 68 4.67 -1.51 -0.12
C GLY A 68 3.97 -0.31 0.47
N TYR A 69 4.12 0.83 -0.19
CA TYR A 69 3.50 2.07 0.26
C TYR A 69 3.10 2.94 -0.93
N SER A 70 2.21 3.90 -0.65
CA SER A 70 1.91 5.02 -1.54
C SER A 70 1.65 6.26 -0.70
N ILE A 71 1.84 7.44 -1.28
CA ILE A 71 1.51 8.71 -0.62
C ILE A 71 0.50 9.45 -1.49
N VAL A 72 -0.59 9.86 -0.87
CA VAL A 72 -1.66 10.64 -1.54
C VAL A 72 -1.90 11.95 -0.81
N GLU A 73 -2.51 12.90 -1.50
CA GLU A 73 -3.02 14.14 -0.90
C GLU A 73 -4.54 14.11 -0.89
N ALA A 74 -5.14 14.58 0.20
CA ALA A 74 -6.59 14.67 0.32
C ALA A 74 -6.97 15.74 1.34
N ALA A 75 -8.23 16.16 1.31
CA ALA A 75 -8.73 17.18 2.23
C ALA A 75 -8.77 16.67 3.68
N ASP A 76 -9.11 15.39 3.88
CA ASP A 76 -9.20 14.77 5.19
C ASP A 76 -9.02 13.24 5.07
N LEU A 77 -9.06 12.57 6.21
CA LEU A 77 -8.88 11.12 6.26
C LEU A 77 -9.97 10.37 5.47
N ALA A 78 -11.21 10.85 5.54
CA ALA A 78 -12.32 10.22 4.81
C ALA A 78 -12.10 10.29 3.29
N ALA A 79 -11.65 11.43 2.78
CA ALA A 79 -11.33 11.59 1.36
C ALA A 79 -10.15 10.70 0.95
N ALA A 80 -9.10 10.62 1.78
CA ALA A 80 -7.97 9.73 1.54
C ALA A 80 -8.41 8.27 1.49
N THR A 81 -9.24 7.84 2.44
CA THR A 81 -9.78 6.47 2.47
C THR A 81 -10.56 6.15 1.21
N GLY A 82 -11.38 7.10 0.73
CA GLY A 82 -12.15 6.93 -0.49
C GLY A 82 -11.31 6.63 -1.73
N LEU A 83 -10.08 7.14 -1.79
CA LEU A 83 -9.17 6.85 -2.90
C LEU A 83 -8.77 5.37 -2.97
N PHE A 84 -8.84 4.64 -1.85
CA PHE A 84 -8.39 3.24 -1.77
C PHE A 84 -9.52 2.23 -1.72
N GLU A 85 -10.79 2.65 -1.68
CA GLU A 85 -11.93 1.73 -1.53
C GLU A 85 -11.98 0.65 -2.62
N LYS A 86 -11.59 0.98 -3.84
CA LYS A 86 -11.58 0.04 -4.98
C LYS A 86 -10.17 -0.28 -5.45
N HIS A 87 -9.19 -0.14 -4.57
CA HIS A 87 -7.80 -0.43 -4.91
C HIS A 87 -7.63 -1.91 -5.23
N PRO A 88 -6.85 -2.26 -6.27
CA PRO A 88 -6.66 -3.67 -6.66
C PRO A 88 -6.06 -4.54 -5.57
N PHE A 89 -5.28 -3.96 -4.64
CA PHE A 89 -4.72 -4.70 -3.51
C PHE A 89 -5.81 -5.29 -2.59
N LEU A 90 -7.01 -4.72 -2.61
CA LEU A 90 -8.15 -5.17 -1.80
C LEU A 90 -9.12 -6.06 -2.58
N SER A 91 -8.76 -6.47 -3.79
CA SER A 91 -9.69 -7.15 -4.71
C SER A 91 -10.06 -8.57 -4.28
N GLU A 92 -9.28 -9.21 -3.42
CA GLU A 92 -9.59 -10.57 -2.96
C GLU A 92 -10.86 -10.64 -2.10
N GLY A 93 -11.09 -9.63 -1.25
CA GLY A 93 -12.29 -9.53 -0.45
C GLY A 93 -12.43 -10.53 0.70
N LYS A 94 -11.35 -11.22 1.09
CA LYS A 94 -11.35 -12.22 2.17
C LYS A 94 -10.82 -11.71 3.50
N GLY A 95 -10.46 -10.42 3.57
CA GLY A 95 -9.98 -9.79 4.80
C GLY A 95 -8.52 -10.06 5.14
N ARG A 96 -7.75 -10.70 4.26
CA ARG A 96 -6.32 -10.96 4.48
C ARG A 96 -5.44 -9.78 4.12
N PHE A 97 -5.91 -8.92 3.21
CA PHE A 97 -5.19 -7.76 2.72
C PHE A 97 -5.82 -6.49 3.26
N ALA A 98 -4.99 -5.53 3.61
CA ALA A 98 -5.46 -4.25 4.13
C ALA A 98 -4.59 -3.11 3.59
N VAL A 99 -5.18 -1.94 3.46
CA VAL A 99 -4.45 -0.70 3.24
C VAL A 99 -4.59 0.12 4.52
N GLU A 100 -3.49 0.35 5.20
CA GLU A 100 -3.48 1.19 6.41
C GLU A 100 -3.17 2.62 5.98
N ILE A 101 -3.94 3.57 6.44
CA ILE A 101 -3.84 4.97 5.99
C ILE A 101 -3.56 5.87 7.18
N PHE A 102 -2.44 6.59 7.11
CA PHE A 102 -1.97 7.47 8.19
C PHE A 102 -1.80 8.89 7.68
N GLU A 103 -2.38 9.85 8.38
CA GLU A 103 -2.11 11.26 8.08
C GLU A 103 -0.66 11.59 8.42
N LEU A 104 0.02 12.26 7.49
CA LEU A 104 1.37 12.77 7.72
C LEU A 104 1.29 14.18 8.29
N ILE A 105 1.75 14.33 9.52
CA ILE A 105 1.70 15.62 10.21
C ILE A 105 3.02 16.34 10.02
N PRO A 106 3.03 17.53 9.38
CA PRO A 106 4.26 18.31 9.23
C PRO A 106 4.85 18.69 10.59
N MET A 107 6.18 18.56 10.71
CA MET A 107 6.89 18.91 11.93
C MET A 107 7.65 20.23 11.76
#